data_b3c5a4aeba4f4fa4a83bbd0e6fb312e3
#
_entry.id   b3c5a4aeba4f4fa4a83bbd0e6fb312e3
#
_cell.length_a   1.000
_cell.length_b   1.000
_cell.length_c   1.000
_cell.angle_alpha   90.00
_cell.angle_beta   90.00
_cell.angle_gamma   90.00
#
_symmetry.space_group_name_H-M   'P 1'
#
loop_
_entity.id
_entity.type
_entity.pdbx_description
1 polymer ?
#
loop_
_entity_poly.entity_id
_entity_poly.type
_entity_poly.pdbx_seq_one_letter_code
_entity_poly.pdbx_strand_id
1 'polypeptide(L)'
;MNGTMKVAVMTGIGQMAYEQRPIPTLKDNEVLVKLEYVGICGSDMHYYETGAIGNYVVEPPFVLGHEPGGVVVEVGKNVHHLSIGDRVALEPGKTCGHCEFCRQGKYNLCPDVVFFATPPVDGVFQEYVAHEAGLCFKLPDN
;
A
#
# COMPACT_ATOMS: atom_id res chain seq x y z
N MET A 1 14.98 5.85 6.57
CA MET A 1 15.18 4.97 7.77
C MET A 1 15.86 3.69 7.33
N ASN A 2 16.84 3.16 8.09
CA ASN A 2 17.51 1.90 7.77
C ASN A 2 17.06 0.82 8.76
N GLY A 3 16.92 -0.43 8.31
CA GLY A 3 16.54 -1.55 9.16
C GLY A 3 15.68 -2.57 8.43
N THR A 4 15.14 -3.51 9.19
CA THR A 4 14.19 -4.50 8.69
C THR A 4 12.82 -4.32 9.36
N MET A 5 11.80 -4.76 8.70
CA MET A 5 10.41 -4.76 9.16
C MET A 5 9.79 -6.15 9.06
N LYS A 6 8.82 -6.42 9.89
CA LYS A 6 8.00 -7.62 9.81
C LYS A 6 6.93 -7.46 8.72
N VAL A 7 6.78 -8.48 7.90
CA VAL A 7 5.80 -8.55 6.82
C VAL A 7 5.01 -9.84 6.95
N ALA A 8 3.69 -9.77 6.88
CA ALA A 8 2.85 -10.96 6.81
C ALA A 8 2.67 -11.35 5.35
N VAL A 9 3.09 -12.57 5.01
CA VAL A 9 3.06 -13.09 3.65
C VAL A 9 2.15 -14.31 3.54
N MET A 10 1.37 -14.36 2.47
CA MET A 10 0.65 -15.56 2.06
C MET A 10 1.65 -16.52 1.39
N THR A 11 1.86 -17.67 1.98
CA THR A 11 2.80 -18.70 1.51
C THR A 11 2.13 -19.79 0.69
N GLY A 12 0.82 -19.82 0.69
CA GLY A 12 -0.04 -20.72 -0.05
C GLY A 12 -1.50 -20.47 0.32
N ILE A 13 -2.42 -21.13 -0.35
CA ILE A 13 -3.86 -21.05 -0.04
C ILE A 13 -4.09 -21.45 1.42
N GLY A 14 -4.74 -20.61 2.19
CA GLY A 14 -5.01 -20.80 3.62
C GLY A 14 -3.76 -20.73 4.53
N GLN A 15 -2.63 -20.25 4.03
CA GLN A 15 -1.37 -20.24 4.76
C GLN A 15 -0.74 -18.86 4.81
N MET A 16 -0.41 -18.40 6.02
CA MET A 16 0.30 -17.15 6.28
C MET A 16 1.56 -17.40 7.10
N ALA A 17 2.58 -16.61 6.86
CA ALA A 17 3.82 -16.61 7.65
C ALA A 17 4.32 -15.17 7.85
N TYR A 18 5.34 -14.98 8.69
CA TYR A 18 6.05 -13.72 8.82
C TYR A 18 7.44 -13.81 8.21
N GLU A 19 7.82 -12.76 7.49
CA GLU A 19 9.16 -12.55 6.96
C GLU A 19 9.75 -11.25 7.49
N GLN A 20 11.08 -11.17 7.48
CA GLN A 20 11.81 -9.92 7.67
C GLN A 20 12.22 -9.37 6.31
N ARG A 21 11.78 -8.16 5.99
CA ARG A 21 12.14 -7.45 4.76
C ARG A 21 12.80 -6.10 5.09
N PRO A 22 13.66 -5.57 4.21
CA PRO A 22 14.19 -4.22 4.39
C PRO A 22 13.05 -3.19 4.47
N ILE A 23 13.20 -2.19 5.35
CA ILE A 23 12.32 -1.01 5.31
C ILE A 23 12.53 -0.30 3.97
N PRO A 24 11.46 0.05 3.23
CA PRO A 24 11.60 0.67 1.92
C PRO A 24 12.27 2.04 2.00
N THR A 25 13.07 2.36 0.98
CA THR A 25 13.68 3.68 0.82
C THR A 25 12.71 4.61 0.08
N LEU A 26 12.70 5.88 0.48
CA LEU A 26 11.84 6.90 -0.12
C LEU A 26 12.36 7.38 -1.47
N LYS A 27 11.43 7.70 -2.35
CA LYS A 27 11.64 8.62 -3.46
C LYS A 27 11.29 10.06 -3.03
N ASP A 28 11.70 11.01 -3.85
CA ASP A 28 11.57 12.44 -3.55
C ASP A 28 10.14 12.91 -3.26
N ASN A 29 9.14 12.27 -3.87
CA ASN A 29 7.72 12.63 -3.75
C ASN A 29 6.93 11.66 -2.84
N GLU A 30 7.61 10.77 -2.13
CA GLU A 30 6.99 9.77 -1.27
C GLU A 30 7.13 10.13 0.21
N VAL A 31 6.28 9.51 1.02
CA VAL A 31 6.40 9.47 2.48
C VAL A 31 6.58 8.03 2.94
N LEU A 32 7.33 7.83 4.02
CA LEU A 32 7.37 6.56 4.74
C LEU A 32 6.32 6.62 5.84
N VAL A 33 5.38 5.68 5.80
CA VAL A 33 4.31 5.57 6.79
C VAL A 33 4.55 4.32 7.61
N LYS A 34 4.62 4.49 8.94
CA LYS A 34 4.51 3.39 9.89
C LYS A 34 3.04 3.03 10.02
N LEU A 35 2.67 1.84 9.59
CA LEU A 35 1.29 1.39 9.63
C LEU A 35 0.88 1.04 11.06
N GLU A 36 -0.28 1.53 11.47
CA GLU A 36 -0.90 1.22 12.76
C GLU A 36 -2.10 0.29 12.60
N TYR A 37 -2.82 0.44 11.48
CA TYR A 37 -4.01 -0.32 11.16
C TYR A 37 -4.04 -0.65 9.68
N VAL A 38 -4.47 -1.85 9.34
CA VAL A 38 -4.82 -2.25 7.98
C VAL A 38 -6.16 -2.98 8.06
N GLY A 39 -7.14 -2.49 7.34
CA GLY A 39 -8.45 -3.15 7.20
C GLY A 39 -8.29 -4.48 6.46
N ILE A 40 -9.11 -5.46 6.85
CA ILE A 40 -9.22 -6.74 6.14
C ILE A 40 -10.45 -6.67 5.25
N CYS A 41 -10.23 -6.60 3.95
CA CYS A 41 -11.28 -6.60 2.94
C CYS A 41 -11.74 -8.03 2.61
N GLY A 42 -12.94 -8.16 2.08
CA GLY A 42 -13.44 -9.44 1.54
C GLY A 42 -12.56 -10.00 0.42
N SER A 43 -11.88 -9.14 -0.35
CA SER A 43 -10.92 -9.58 -1.38
C SER A 43 -9.66 -10.22 -0.79
N ASP A 44 -9.17 -9.74 0.37
CA ASP A 44 -8.05 -10.37 1.07
C ASP A 44 -8.42 -11.81 1.49
N MET A 45 -9.63 -11.98 2.04
CA MET A 45 -10.16 -13.30 2.40
C MET A 45 -10.32 -14.19 1.18
N HIS A 46 -10.80 -13.65 0.07
CA HIS A 46 -10.99 -14.41 -1.16
C HIS A 46 -9.64 -14.91 -1.71
N TYR A 47 -8.62 -14.03 -1.79
CA TYR A 47 -7.26 -14.46 -2.17
C TYR A 47 -6.70 -15.51 -1.20
N TYR A 48 -6.88 -15.31 0.11
CA TYR A 48 -6.42 -16.25 1.12
C TYR A 48 -7.04 -17.63 0.97
N GLU A 49 -8.34 -17.71 0.68
CA GLU A 49 -9.09 -18.98 0.58
C GLU A 49 -8.93 -19.67 -0.77
N THR A 50 -8.82 -18.93 -1.87
CA THR A 50 -8.88 -19.48 -3.24
C THR A 50 -7.64 -19.22 -4.09
N GLY A 51 -6.79 -18.29 -3.70
CA GLY A 51 -5.56 -17.95 -4.42
C GLY A 51 -5.76 -17.06 -5.64
N ALA A 52 -7.00 -16.71 -6.02
CA ALA A 52 -7.25 -15.91 -7.22
C ALA A 52 -8.57 -15.14 -7.15
N ILE A 53 -8.62 -13.99 -7.84
CA ILE A 53 -9.85 -13.26 -8.15
C ILE A 53 -9.87 -12.97 -9.65
N GLY A 54 -10.73 -13.66 -10.40
CA GLY A 54 -10.73 -13.58 -11.87
C GLY A 54 -9.37 -13.99 -12.44
N ASN A 55 -8.76 -13.11 -13.21
CA ASN A 55 -7.44 -13.34 -13.82
C ASN A 55 -6.26 -12.97 -12.90
N TYR A 56 -6.53 -12.42 -11.72
CA TYR A 56 -5.48 -12.06 -10.74
C TYR A 56 -5.18 -13.25 -9.86
N VAL A 57 -4.06 -13.91 -10.12
CA VAL A 57 -3.62 -15.11 -9.40
C VAL A 57 -2.46 -14.77 -8.48
N VAL A 58 -2.56 -15.16 -7.23
CA VAL A 58 -1.49 -15.00 -6.24
C VAL A 58 -0.37 -16.00 -6.52
N GLU A 59 0.84 -15.49 -6.66
CA GLU A 59 2.09 -16.28 -6.69
C GLU A 59 2.83 -16.08 -5.36
N PRO A 60 2.78 -17.05 -4.46
CA PRO A 60 3.47 -16.93 -3.17
C PRO A 60 5.00 -16.86 -3.29
N PRO A 61 5.69 -16.12 -2.38
CA PRO A 61 5.13 -15.38 -1.25
C PRO A 61 4.49 -14.06 -1.69
N PHE A 62 3.31 -13.74 -1.19
CA PHE A 62 2.55 -12.54 -1.58
C PHE A 62 2.02 -11.79 -0.35
N VAL A 63 2.07 -10.45 -0.37
CA VAL A 63 1.55 -9.61 0.71
C VAL A 63 0.13 -9.17 0.37
N LEU A 64 -0.81 -9.48 1.24
CA LEU A 64 -2.19 -9.01 1.16
C LEU A 64 -2.36 -7.64 1.84
N GLY A 65 -3.60 -7.11 1.83
CA GLY A 65 -3.98 -5.85 2.48
C GLY A 65 -3.83 -4.63 1.60
N HIS A 66 -4.87 -3.76 1.62
CA HIS A 66 -4.90 -2.54 0.80
C HIS A 66 -5.71 -1.39 1.43
N GLU A 67 -6.03 -1.48 2.70
CA GLU A 67 -6.78 -0.45 3.46
C GLU A 67 -5.93 0.09 4.63
N PRO A 68 -4.76 0.73 4.34
CA PRO A 68 -3.81 1.12 5.37
C PRO A 68 -4.07 2.49 5.96
N GLY A 69 -3.80 2.60 7.26
CA GLY A 69 -3.68 3.86 7.99
C GLY A 69 -2.50 3.82 8.94
N GLY A 70 -1.87 4.97 9.17
CA GLY A 70 -0.70 5.04 10.03
C GLY A 70 -0.15 6.44 10.21
N VAL A 71 1.10 6.53 10.63
CA VAL A 71 1.79 7.78 10.94
C VAL A 71 2.99 7.98 10.00
N VAL A 72 3.11 9.17 9.45
CA VAL A 72 4.26 9.59 8.64
C VAL A 72 5.50 9.63 9.52
N VAL A 73 6.55 8.87 9.16
CA VAL A 73 7.81 8.81 9.91
C VAL A 73 9.01 9.35 9.14
N GLU A 74 8.89 9.50 7.82
CA GLU A 74 9.90 10.14 6.97
C GLU A 74 9.20 10.78 5.76
N VAL A 75 9.73 11.91 5.27
CA VAL A 75 9.17 12.65 4.13
C VAL A 75 10.24 12.85 3.05
N GLY A 76 9.87 12.66 1.80
CA GLY A 76 10.70 12.94 0.64
C GLY A 76 10.93 14.45 0.46
N LYS A 77 12.01 14.82 -0.20
CA LYS A 77 12.46 16.23 -0.29
C LYS A 77 11.47 17.18 -1.00
N ASN A 78 10.59 16.63 -1.86
CA ASN A 78 9.59 17.40 -2.61
C ASN A 78 8.20 17.39 -1.94
N VAL A 79 8.07 16.80 -0.76
CA VAL A 79 6.79 16.71 -0.04
C VAL A 79 6.67 17.92 0.89
N HIS A 80 5.62 18.73 0.71
CA HIS A 80 5.42 19.98 1.44
C HIS A 80 4.09 20.06 2.21
N HIS A 81 3.16 19.12 1.96
CA HIS A 81 1.82 19.15 2.56
C HIS A 81 1.64 18.12 3.69
N LEU A 82 2.64 17.26 3.90
CA LEU A 82 2.69 16.30 5.00
C LEU A 82 3.96 16.51 5.82
N SER A 83 3.87 16.20 7.11
CA SER A 83 4.95 16.29 8.09
C SER A 83 5.10 15.00 8.87
N ILE A 84 6.29 14.76 9.41
CA ILE A 84 6.52 13.65 10.36
C ILE A 84 5.57 13.82 11.54
N GLY A 85 4.89 12.73 11.91
CA GLY A 85 3.88 12.71 12.97
C GLY A 85 2.44 12.87 12.45
N ASP A 86 2.21 13.23 11.18
CA ASP A 86 0.86 13.29 10.63
C ASP A 86 0.26 11.89 10.54
N ARG A 87 -0.99 11.77 11.02
CA ARG A 87 -1.80 10.55 10.85
C ARG A 87 -2.46 10.60 9.48
N VAL A 88 -2.33 9.52 8.72
CA VAL A 88 -2.79 9.44 7.33
C VAL A 88 -3.52 8.15 7.03
N ALA A 89 -4.53 8.24 6.16
CA ALA A 89 -5.06 7.12 5.40
C ALA A 89 -4.43 7.14 4.00
N LEU A 90 -4.16 5.98 3.44
CA LEU A 90 -3.51 5.86 2.14
C LEU A 90 -4.51 5.33 1.11
N GLU A 91 -4.60 6.02 -0.03
CA GLU A 91 -5.33 5.51 -1.19
C GLU A 91 -4.51 4.41 -1.86
N PRO A 92 -5.09 3.20 -2.05
CA PRO A 92 -4.32 2.03 -2.49
C PRO A 92 -3.92 2.04 -3.96
N GLY A 93 -4.55 2.86 -4.79
CA GLY A 93 -4.37 2.87 -6.23
C GLY A 93 -3.48 3.99 -6.73
N LYS A 94 -2.26 3.66 -7.16
CA LYS A 94 -1.36 4.59 -7.85
C LYS A 94 -1.67 4.63 -9.33
N THR A 95 -1.95 5.82 -9.87
CA THR A 95 -2.38 6.03 -11.26
C THR A 95 -1.29 6.66 -12.12
N CYS A 96 -1.43 6.59 -13.44
CA CYS A 96 -0.41 7.11 -14.36
C CYS A 96 -0.35 8.66 -14.39
N GLY A 97 -1.43 9.35 -14.00
CA GLY A 97 -1.52 10.81 -13.96
C GLY A 97 -1.70 11.51 -15.33
N HIS A 98 -1.60 10.80 -16.45
CA HIS A 98 -1.58 11.40 -17.79
C HIS A 98 -2.60 10.85 -18.79
N CYS A 99 -3.25 9.72 -18.51
CA CYS A 99 -4.30 9.18 -19.39
C CYS A 99 -5.55 10.07 -19.37
N GLU A 100 -6.46 9.81 -20.28
CA GLU A 100 -7.72 10.54 -20.41
C GLU A 100 -8.49 10.62 -19.06
N PHE A 101 -8.62 9.50 -18.38
CA PHE A 101 -9.34 9.43 -17.10
C PHE A 101 -8.65 10.23 -16.00
N CYS A 102 -7.33 10.13 -15.88
CA CYS A 102 -6.57 10.89 -14.90
C CYS A 102 -6.72 12.40 -15.11
N ARG A 103 -6.64 12.86 -16.37
CA ARG A 103 -6.79 14.27 -16.73
C ARG A 103 -8.18 14.83 -16.49
N GLN A 104 -9.20 13.98 -16.47
CA GLN A 104 -10.58 14.35 -16.15
C GLN A 104 -10.91 14.26 -14.65
N GLY A 105 -9.94 13.92 -13.80
CA GLY A 105 -10.17 13.68 -12.37
C GLY A 105 -10.83 12.34 -12.05
N LYS A 106 -11.01 11.48 -13.05
CA LYS A 106 -11.56 10.12 -12.91
C LYS A 106 -10.45 9.08 -12.79
N TYR A 107 -9.42 9.40 -12.01
CA TYR A 107 -8.20 8.62 -11.93
C TYR A 107 -8.40 7.18 -11.41
N ASN A 108 -9.50 6.92 -10.68
CA ASN A 108 -9.92 5.57 -10.29
C ASN A 108 -10.24 4.66 -11.50
N LEU A 109 -10.44 5.23 -12.69
CA LEU A 109 -10.63 4.50 -13.96
C LEU A 109 -9.35 4.38 -14.78
N CYS A 110 -8.20 4.75 -14.23
CA CYS A 110 -6.93 4.65 -14.90
C CYS A 110 -6.64 3.20 -15.34
N PRO A 111 -6.40 2.94 -16.64
CA PRO A 111 -6.10 1.58 -17.09
C PRO A 111 -4.75 1.05 -16.60
N ASP A 112 -3.83 1.96 -16.22
CA ASP A 112 -2.49 1.65 -15.74
C ASP A 112 -2.38 1.74 -14.21
N VAL A 113 -3.49 1.61 -13.49
CA VAL A 113 -3.48 1.68 -12.04
C VAL A 113 -2.66 0.52 -11.44
N VAL A 114 -1.74 0.88 -10.54
CA VAL A 114 -1.01 -0.07 -9.69
C VAL A 114 -1.67 -0.06 -8.33
N PHE A 115 -2.32 -1.17 -7.97
CA PHE A 115 -3.15 -1.25 -6.78
C PHE A 115 -2.55 -2.23 -5.76
N PHE A 116 -2.50 -1.83 -4.48
CA PHE A 116 -2.04 -2.72 -3.41
C PHE A 116 -2.80 -4.04 -3.40
N ALA A 117 -2.08 -5.13 -3.10
CA ALA A 117 -2.63 -6.48 -3.01
C ALA A 117 -3.44 -6.93 -4.27
N THR A 118 -3.09 -6.41 -5.43
CA THR A 118 -3.59 -6.92 -6.71
C THR A 118 -2.42 -7.56 -7.46
N PRO A 119 -2.37 -8.90 -7.57
CA PRO A 119 -1.25 -9.58 -8.20
C PRO A 119 -0.85 -9.00 -9.56
N PRO A 120 0.45 -8.78 -9.82
CA PRO A 120 1.60 -9.19 -9.01
C PRO A 120 2.06 -8.17 -7.96
N VAL A 121 1.26 -7.17 -7.63
CA VAL A 121 1.62 -6.06 -6.74
C VAL A 121 1.36 -6.45 -5.30
N ASP A 122 2.40 -6.45 -4.46
CA ASP A 122 2.28 -6.68 -3.02
C ASP A 122 1.37 -5.63 -2.34
N GLY A 123 0.68 -6.07 -1.31
CA GLY A 123 -0.13 -5.23 -0.44
C GLY A 123 0.64 -4.67 0.76
N VAL A 124 -0.11 -4.40 1.83
CA VAL A 124 0.39 -3.60 2.96
C VAL A 124 0.26 -4.29 4.32
N PHE A 125 0.11 -5.60 4.41
CA PHE A 125 0.24 -6.31 5.69
C PHE A 125 1.72 -6.34 6.15
N GLN A 126 2.24 -5.16 6.48
CA GLN A 126 3.64 -4.91 6.85
C GLN A 126 3.74 -3.70 7.79
N GLU A 127 4.87 -3.51 8.46
CA GLU A 127 5.02 -2.43 9.44
C GLU A 127 5.22 -1.05 8.81
N TYR A 128 5.82 -0.97 7.62
CA TYR A 128 6.11 0.30 6.93
C TYR A 128 5.79 0.20 5.44
N VAL A 129 5.32 1.30 4.87
CA VAL A 129 5.13 1.44 3.43
C VAL A 129 5.63 2.79 2.95
N ALA A 130 6.36 2.81 1.83
CA ALA A 130 6.67 4.03 1.09
C ALA A 130 5.58 4.26 0.05
N HIS A 131 4.94 5.44 0.09
CA HIS A 131 3.83 5.75 -0.79
C HIS A 131 3.87 7.19 -1.30
N GLU A 132 3.28 7.45 -2.47
CA GLU A 132 3.18 8.80 -3.01
C GLU A 132 2.42 9.71 -2.04
N ALA A 133 3.03 10.83 -1.67
CA ALA A 133 2.44 11.76 -0.70
C ALA A 133 1.08 12.31 -1.15
N GLY A 134 0.86 12.46 -2.46
CA GLY A 134 -0.43 12.88 -3.02
C GLY A 134 -1.58 11.88 -2.85
N LEU A 135 -1.27 10.63 -2.46
CA LEU A 135 -2.22 9.57 -2.17
C LEU A 135 -2.33 9.28 -0.66
N CYS A 136 -1.73 10.13 0.16
CA CYS A 136 -1.81 10.05 1.62
C CYS A 136 -2.66 11.21 2.14
N PHE A 137 -3.78 10.90 2.77
CA PHE A 137 -4.77 11.87 3.23
C PHE A 137 -4.70 12.03 4.75
N LYS A 138 -4.44 13.26 5.20
CA LYS A 138 -4.35 13.57 6.62
C LYS A 138 -5.68 13.31 7.32
N LEU A 139 -5.62 12.57 8.41
CA LEU A 139 -6.78 12.29 9.25
C LEU A 139 -7.02 13.46 10.22
N PRO A 140 -8.28 13.71 10.61
CA PRO A 140 -8.59 14.68 11.67
C PRO A 140 -8.02 14.23 13.03
N ASP A 141 -7.85 15.21 13.93
CA ASP A 141 -7.23 14.98 15.24
C ASP A 141 -8.14 14.28 16.28
N ASN A 142 -9.41 14.05 15.94
CA ASN A 142 -10.43 13.45 16.81
C ASN A 142 -10.65 11.97 16.56
#